data_19cfbb32625f2011aec570a346a54711
#
_entry.id   19cfbb32625f2011aec570a346a54711
#
_cell.length_a   1.000
_cell.length_b   1.000
_cell.length_c   1.000
_cell.angle_alpha   90.00
_cell.angle_beta   90.00
_cell.angle_gamma   90.00
#
_symmetry.space_group_name_H-M   'P 1'
#
loop_
_entity.id
_entity.type
_entity.pdbx_description
1 polymer ?
#
loop_
_entity_poly.entity_id
_entity_poly.type
_entity_poly.pdbx_seq_one_letter_code
_entity_poly.pdbx_strand_id
1 'polypeptide(L)'
;MADNVVPLPFVDVLTPAIPAGQPMPAVLIHGWASGSVYWEPLAKKLLDAGREVWILDLPGYHPGDFLPSDFEWTLDSAAASVAATLDAKTQGPVHVVGHSMGGSVSLTLAAARPELVASLTLVGMAPVPQNQGFKEVLRSQLDQGFFDSGTIAKLMNAWYGELPAADMVRLSTGFNAPFPVLSASALAAMTGVEPSVPGRVHAPLLVLAGTDDRVRPIEQMRAFVAESPQRQLKAIPGAGHSVHWEKPQECAEALHEFWETSWPPPA
;
A
#
# COMPACT_ATOMS: atom_id res chain seq x y z
N MET A 1 -19.29 -28.06 -5.51
CA MET A 1 -18.08 -27.25 -5.31
C MET A 1 -18.59 -25.89 -4.91
N ALA A 2 -18.32 -25.44 -3.69
CA ALA A 2 -18.69 -24.08 -3.30
C ALA A 2 -17.86 -23.14 -4.19
N ASP A 3 -18.53 -22.24 -4.92
CA ASP A 3 -17.86 -21.19 -5.64
C ASP A 3 -17.03 -20.40 -4.61
N ASN A 4 -15.72 -20.43 -4.76
CA ASN A 4 -14.81 -19.70 -3.87
C ASN A 4 -15.04 -18.20 -4.14
N VAL A 5 -15.92 -17.58 -3.35
CA VAL A 5 -16.25 -16.16 -3.49
C VAL A 5 -15.04 -15.36 -3.01
N VAL A 6 -14.32 -14.76 -3.94
CA VAL A 6 -13.23 -13.84 -3.63
C VAL A 6 -13.87 -12.53 -3.14
N PRO A 7 -13.62 -12.09 -1.89
CA PRO A 7 -14.18 -10.83 -1.41
C PRO A 7 -13.55 -9.67 -2.19
N LEU A 8 -14.39 -8.77 -2.71
CA LEU A 8 -13.91 -7.58 -3.41
C LEU A 8 -13.59 -6.48 -2.40
N PRO A 9 -12.41 -5.88 -2.46
CA PRO A 9 -12.09 -4.67 -1.70
C PRO A 9 -13.11 -3.57 -1.92
N PHE A 10 -13.41 -2.81 -0.88
CA PHE A 10 -14.12 -1.54 -1.05
C PHE A 10 -13.26 -0.59 -1.88
N VAL A 11 -13.89 0.10 -2.82
CA VAL A 11 -13.19 1.05 -3.71
C VAL A 11 -13.93 2.38 -3.72
N ASP A 12 -13.25 3.41 -3.25
CA ASP A 12 -13.66 4.81 -3.46
C ASP A 12 -13.03 5.33 -4.75
N VAL A 13 -13.85 5.65 -5.74
CA VAL A 13 -13.43 6.16 -7.04
C VAL A 13 -13.58 7.67 -7.06
N LEU A 14 -12.46 8.37 -7.03
CA LEU A 14 -12.39 9.83 -7.04
C LEU A 14 -12.04 10.32 -8.45
N THR A 15 -12.93 11.11 -9.04
CA THR A 15 -12.73 11.68 -10.37
C THR A 15 -12.31 13.15 -10.30
N PRO A 16 -11.33 13.58 -11.09
CA PRO A 16 -10.90 14.97 -11.10
C PRO A 16 -11.97 15.88 -11.71
N ALA A 17 -12.04 17.13 -11.22
CA ALA A 17 -12.97 18.13 -11.77
C ALA A 17 -12.65 18.46 -13.24
N ILE A 18 -11.37 18.42 -13.64
CA ILE A 18 -10.89 18.61 -15.00
C ILE A 18 -9.93 17.48 -15.31
N PRO A 19 -10.34 16.49 -16.13
CA PRO A 19 -9.44 15.39 -16.50
C PRO A 19 -8.27 15.88 -17.37
N ALA A 20 -7.07 15.36 -17.12
CA ALA A 20 -5.90 15.57 -17.99
C ALA A 20 -5.93 14.57 -19.16
N GLY A 21 -6.83 14.74 -20.13
CA GLY A 21 -7.03 13.76 -21.20
C GLY A 21 -7.75 12.49 -20.69
N GLN A 22 -7.18 11.31 -20.99
CA GLN A 22 -7.64 10.02 -20.44
C GLN A 22 -6.47 9.29 -19.76
N PRO A 23 -5.92 9.84 -18.66
CA PRO A 23 -4.81 9.19 -17.97
C PRO A 23 -5.32 7.91 -17.29
N MET A 24 -4.46 6.87 -17.27
CA MET A 24 -4.74 5.66 -16.49
C MET A 24 -4.96 6.02 -15.01
N PRO A 25 -5.94 5.41 -14.34
CA PRO A 25 -6.19 5.68 -12.93
C PRO A 25 -5.01 5.27 -12.05
N ALA A 26 -4.85 5.96 -10.92
CA ALA A 26 -3.94 5.61 -9.85
C ALA A 26 -4.71 4.82 -8.77
N VAL A 27 -4.27 3.60 -8.49
CA VAL A 27 -4.87 2.70 -7.49
C VAL A 27 -4.00 2.72 -6.23
N LEU A 28 -4.56 3.18 -5.12
CA LEU A 28 -3.87 3.37 -3.85
C LEU A 28 -4.26 2.25 -2.86
N ILE A 29 -3.27 1.50 -2.38
CA ILE A 29 -3.46 0.33 -1.50
C ILE A 29 -2.77 0.58 -0.16
N HIS A 30 -3.55 0.60 0.92
CA HIS A 30 -3.12 0.98 2.25
C HIS A 30 -2.24 -0.07 2.95
N GLY A 31 -1.49 0.38 3.98
CA GLY A 31 -0.69 -0.43 4.87
C GLY A 31 -1.50 -1.14 5.96
N TRP A 32 -0.82 -1.92 6.80
CA TRP A 32 -1.44 -2.61 7.94
C TRP A 32 -2.04 -1.61 8.94
N ALA A 33 -3.20 -1.96 9.50
CA ALA A 33 -3.97 -1.14 10.45
C ALA A 33 -4.19 0.31 9.98
N SER A 34 -4.42 0.46 8.67
CA SER A 34 -4.74 1.72 8.00
C SER A 34 -6.02 1.58 7.18
N GLY A 35 -6.36 2.56 6.38
CA GLY A 35 -7.53 2.56 5.50
C GLY A 35 -7.48 3.72 4.52
N SER A 36 -8.57 3.95 3.80
CA SER A 36 -8.67 4.98 2.76
C SER A 36 -8.30 6.39 3.21
N VAL A 37 -8.63 6.73 4.45
CA VAL A 37 -8.46 8.09 5.02
C VAL A 37 -7.03 8.63 4.89
N TYR A 38 -6.02 7.78 5.09
CA TYR A 38 -4.63 8.27 5.11
C TYR A 38 -4.06 8.59 3.73
N TRP A 39 -4.77 8.23 2.65
CA TRP A 39 -4.42 8.60 1.30
C TRP A 39 -4.92 9.98 0.89
N GLU A 40 -5.87 10.59 1.64
CA GLU A 40 -6.53 11.84 1.26
C GLU A 40 -5.59 12.97 0.84
N PRO A 41 -4.47 13.27 1.55
CA PRO A 41 -3.57 14.34 1.14
C PRO A 41 -2.93 14.11 -0.23
N LEU A 42 -2.48 12.87 -0.51
CA LEU A 42 -1.90 12.51 -1.81
C LEU A 42 -2.99 12.45 -2.89
N ALA A 43 -4.13 11.81 -2.60
CA ALA A 43 -5.24 11.71 -3.54
C ALA A 43 -5.70 13.09 -4.02
N LYS A 44 -5.81 14.06 -3.09
CA LYS A 44 -6.13 15.44 -3.47
C LYS A 44 -5.14 16.02 -4.47
N LYS A 45 -3.84 15.81 -4.29
CA LYS A 45 -2.80 16.32 -5.21
C LYS A 45 -2.89 15.67 -6.58
N LEU A 46 -3.18 14.37 -6.64
CA LEU A 46 -3.36 13.63 -7.90
C LEU A 46 -4.62 14.09 -8.64
N LEU A 47 -5.72 14.32 -7.91
CA LEU A 47 -6.97 14.86 -8.45
C LEU A 47 -6.79 16.28 -8.98
N ASP A 48 -6.12 17.15 -8.23
CA ASP A 48 -5.82 18.53 -8.64
C ASP A 48 -4.98 18.57 -9.94
N ALA A 49 -4.16 17.50 -10.17
CA ALA A 49 -3.39 17.31 -11.39
C ALA A 49 -4.18 16.58 -12.52
N GLY A 50 -5.49 16.38 -12.35
CA GLY A 50 -6.36 15.82 -13.38
C GLY A 50 -6.35 14.28 -13.47
N ARG A 51 -5.83 13.56 -12.47
CA ARG A 51 -5.78 12.10 -12.47
C ARG A 51 -6.93 11.50 -11.67
N GLU A 52 -7.58 10.48 -12.23
CA GLU A 52 -8.53 9.64 -11.49
C GLU A 52 -7.78 8.80 -10.45
N VAL A 53 -8.35 8.71 -9.24
CA VAL A 53 -7.74 8.00 -8.10
C VAL A 53 -8.74 6.99 -7.55
N TRP A 54 -8.32 5.76 -7.40
CA TRP A 54 -9.07 4.69 -6.73
C TRP A 54 -8.39 4.34 -5.41
N ILE A 55 -9.08 4.53 -4.32
CA ILE A 55 -8.58 4.19 -2.99
C ILE A 55 -9.25 2.89 -2.57
N LEU A 56 -8.44 1.85 -2.28
CA LEU A 56 -8.92 0.53 -1.89
C LEU A 56 -8.72 0.31 -0.40
N ASP A 57 -9.80 -0.07 0.29
CA ASP A 57 -9.69 -0.70 1.61
C ASP A 57 -9.58 -2.21 1.40
N LEU A 58 -8.47 -2.80 1.85
CA LEU A 58 -8.21 -4.23 1.73
C LEU A 58 -9.28 -5.08 2.45
N PRO A 59 -9.46 -6.36 2.09
CA PRO A 59 -10.53 -7.20 2.63
C PRO A 59 -10.63 -7.16 4.16
N GLY A 60 -11.81 -6.81 4.68
CA GLY A 60 -12.10 -6.71 6.10
C GLY A 60 -11.68 -5.42 6.78
N TYR A 61 -11.08 -4.46 6.06
CA TYR A 61 -10.69 -3.15 6.61
C TYR A 61 -11.78 -2.09 6.48
N HIS A 62 -12.66 -2.21 5.47
CA HIS A 62 -13.78 -1.29 5.35
C HIS A 62 -14.85 -1.58 6.42
N PRO A 63 -15.41 -0.56 7.11
CA PRO A 63 -16.47 -0.76 8.07
C PRO A 63 -17.69 -1.46 7.44
N GLY A 64 -18.08 -2.59 8.01
CA GLY A 64 -19.20 -3.39 7.50
C GLY A 64 -18.84 -4.43 6.44
N ASP A 65 -17.57 -4.58 6.07
CA ASP A 65 -17.13 -5.67 5.21
C ASP A 65 -17.48 -7.03 5.84
N PHE A 66 -18.00 -7.91 4.99
CA PHE A 66 -18.21 -9.32 5.33
C PHE A 66 -17.17 -10.16 4.61
N LEU A 67 -16.33 -10.84 5.39
CA LEU A 67 -15.41 -11.84 4.85
C LEU A 67 -16.07 -13.23 4.93
N PRO A 68 -16.00 -14.05 3.87
CA PRO A 68 -16.36 -15.45 3.95
C PRO A 68 -15.63 -16.15 5.09
N SER A 69 -16.28 -17.10 5.76
CA SER A 69 -15.72 -17.80 6.93
C SER A 69 -14.48 -18.64 6.60
N ASP A 70 -14.28 -18.98 5.33
CA ASP A 70 -13.14 -19.69 4.78
C ASP A 70 -12.08 -18.76 4.13
N PHE A 71 -12.26 -17.45 4.22
CA PHE A 71 -11.27 -16.50 3.72
C PHE A 71 -10.02 -16.48 4.63
N GLU A 72 -8.93 -17.01 4.12
CA GLU A 72 -7.62 -16.90 4.76
C GLU A 72 -6.90 -15.64 4.30
N TRP A 73 -6.66 -14.72 5.22
CA TRP A 73 -5.96 -13.46 4.93
C TRP A 73 -4.46 -13.70 4.74
N THR A 74 -4.02 -13.69 3.50
CA THR A 74 -2.61 -13.78 3.08
C THR A 74 -2.29 -12.65 2.09
N LEU A 75 -1.03 -12.43 1.76
CA LEU A 75 -0.67 -11.48 0.69
C LEU A 75 -1.26 -11.92 -0.66
N ASP A 76 -1.28 -13.24 -0.93
CA ASP A 76 -1.82 -13.78 -2.18
C ASP A 76 -3.34 -13.62 -2.26
N SER A 77 -4.07 -13.91 -1.19
CA SER A 77 -5.53 -13.75 -1.18
C SER A 77 -5.94 -12.27 -1.26
N ALA A 78 -5.22 -11.38 -0.58
CA ALA A 78 -5.43 -9.94 -0.69
C ALA A 78 -5.11 -9.42 -2.11
N ALA A 79 -4.03 -9.89 -2.73
CA ALA A 79 -3.68 -9.54 -4.11
C ALA A 79 -4.73 -10.08 -5.11
N ALA A 80 -5.24 -11.31 -4.90
CA ALA A 80 -6.32 -11.87 -5.71
C ALA A 80 -7.62 -11.05 -5.59
N SER A 81 -7.95 -10.57 -4.40
CA SER A 81 -9.10 -9.68 -4.17
C SER A 81 -8.94 -8.35 -4.91
N VAL A 82 -7.75 -7.75 -4.86
CA VAL A 82 -7.46 -6.53 -5.63
C VAL A 82 -7.57 -6.81 -7.13
N ALA A 83 -6.99 -7.91 -7.63
CA ALA A 83 -7.08 -8.31 -9.04
C ALA A 83 -8.53 -8.43 -9.51
N ALA A 84 -9.37 -9.14 -8.75
CA ALA A 84 -10.79 -9.31 -9.07
C ALA A 84 -11.55 -7.96 -9.12
N THR A 85 -11.18 -7.03 -8.24
CA THR A 85 -11.75 -5.67 -8.25
C THR A 85 -11.33 -4.90 -9.50
N LEU A 86 -10.06 -4.99 -9.90
CA LEU A 86 -9.58 -4.35 -11.12
C LEU A 86 -10.23 -4.96 -12.37
N ASP A 87 -10.33 -6.28 -12.46
CA ASP A 87 -11.04 -6.97 -13.56
C ASP A 87 -12.49 -6.50 -13.71
N ALA A 88 -13.16 -6.21 -12.61
CA ALA A 88 -14.55 -5.74 -12.62
C ALA A 88 -14.70 -4.26 -13.00
N LYS A 89 -13.66 -3.44 -12.78
CA LYS A 89 -13.76 -1.97 -12.88
C LYS A 89 -13.02 -1.36 -14.07
N THR A 90 -12.00 -2.03 -14.61
CA THR A 90 -11.19 -1.47 -15.70
C THR A 90 -11.08 -2.43 -16.89
N GLN A 91 -10.87 -1.86 -18.10
CA GLN A 91 -10.60 -2.62 -19.32
C GLN A 91 -9.10 -2.66 -19.68
N GLY A 92 -8.24 -2.09 -18.83
CA GLY A 92 -6.81 -2.01 -19.09
C GLY A 92 -5.98 -1.89 -17.81
N PRO A 93 -4.65 -1.82 -17.95
CA PRO A 93 -3.78 -1.71 -16.82
C PRO A 93 -3.92 -0.37 -16.08
N VAL A 94 -3.54 -0.35 -14.81
CA VAL A 94 -3.58 0.81 -13.93
C VAL A 94 -2.20 1.08 -13.30
N HIS A 95 -1.99 2.30 -12.80
CA HIS A 95 -0.85 2.61 -11.95
C HIS A 95 -1.16 2.17 -10.51
N VAL A 96 -0.38 1.24 -9.97
CA VAL A 96 -0.58 0.74 -8.60
C VAL A 96 0.42 1.39 -7.64
N VAL A 97 -0.08 1.94 -6.55
CA VAL A 97 0.70 2.58 -5.48
C VAL A 97 0.37 1.90 -4.17
N GLY A 98 1.30 1.16 -3.59
CA GLY A 98 1.10 0.44 -2.34
C GLY A 98 2.03 0.94 -1.23
N HIS A 99 1.47 1.23 -0.05
CA HIS A 99 2.24 1.62 1.12
C HIS A 99 2.46 0.44 2.07
N SER A 100 3.70 0.24 2.51
CA SER A 100 4.06 -0.75 3.55
C SER A 100 3.49 -2.15 3.23
N MET A 101 2.58 -2.72 4.02
CA MET A 101 1.89 -3.99 3.73
C MET A 101 1.16 -3.94 2.37
N GLY A 102 0.48 -2.84 2.05
CA GLY A 102 -0.13 -2.64 0.73
C GLY A 102 0.88 -2.68 -0.41
N GLY A 103 2.13 -2.28 -0.17
CA GLY A 103 3.24 -2.48 -1.11
C GLY A 103 3.58 -3.95 -1.32
N SER A 104 3.52 -4.79 -0.27
CA SER A 104 3.68 -6.24 -0.39
C SER A 104 2.55 -6.87 -1.20
N VAL A 105 1.30 -6.46 -0.94
CA VAL A 105 0.11 -6.88 -1.73
C VAL A 105 0.27 -6.46 -3.20
N SER A 106 0.69 -5.21 -3.45
CA SER A 106 0.88 -4.67 -4.80
C SER A 106 1.99 -5.39 -5.57
N LEU A 107 3.08 -5.74 -4.90
CA LEU A 107 4.18 -6.51 -5.50
C LEU A 107 3.73 -7.93 -5.87
N THR A 108 2.95 -8.58 -4.99
CA THR A 108 2.34 -9.88 -5.24
C THR A 108 1.36 -9.82 -6.41
N LEU A 109 0.50 -8.79 -6.46
CA LEU A 109 -0.40 -8.53 -7.58
C LEU A 109 0.34 -8.39 -8.90
N ALA A 110 1.36 -7.51 -8.95
CA ALA A 110 2.12 -7.25 -10.19
C ALA A 110 2.87 -8.49 -10.70
N ALA A 111 3.29 -9.39 -9.80
CA ALA A 111 3.92 -10.66 -10.18
C ALA A 111 2.91 -11.72 -10.65
N ALA A 112 1.69 -11.72 -10.11
CA ALA A 112 0.65 -12.70 -10.43
C ALA A 112 -0.20 -12.27 -11.65
N ARG A 113 -0.42 -10.97 -11.84
CA ARG A 113 -1.31 -10.38 -12.86
C ARG A 113 -0.64 -9.17 -13.54
N PRO A 114 0.48 -9.40 -14.25
CA PRO A 114 1.26 -8.33 -14.85
C PRO A 114 0.45 -7.48 -15.86
N GLU A 115 -0.57 -8.04 -16.49
CA GLU A 115 -1.44 -7.35 -17.45
C GLU A 115 -2.35 -6.28 -16.81
N LEU A 116 -2.54 -6.33 -15.48
CA LEU A 116 -3.32 -5.33 -14.75
C LEU A 116 -2.48 -4.11 -14.29
N VAL A 117 -1.16 -4.21 -14.33
CA VAL A 117 -0.26 -3.23 -13.70
C VAL A 117 0.61 -2.54 -14.73
N ALA A 118 0.27 -1.29 -15.06
CA ALA A 118 1.06 -0.43 -15.96
C ALA A 118 2.39 0.00 -15.33
N SER A 119 2.35 0.35 -14.05
CA SER A 119 3.52 0.64 -13.23
C SER A 119 3.24 0.35 -11.77
N LEU A 120 4.29 0.07 -11.01
CA LEU A 120 4.22 -0.20 -9.58
C LEU A 120 5.01 0.83 -8.79
N THR A 121 4.40 1.41 -7.77
CA THR A 121 5.10 2.25 -6.79
C THR A 121 4.99 1.65 -5.39
N LEU A 122 6.11 1.44 -4.74
CA LEU A 122 6.23 0.99 -3.35
C LEU A 122 6.56 2.19 -2.48
N VAL A 123 5.68 2.54 -1.56
CA VAL A 123 5.85 3.67 -0.63
C VAL A 123 6.27 3.15 0.74
N GLY A 124 7.43 3.60 1.25
CA GLY A 124 7.96 3.16 2.54
C GLY A 124 8.16 1.64 2.64
N MET A 125 8.43 0.96 1.53
CA MET A 125 8.50 -0.49 1.48
C MET A 125 9.59 -0.99 0.54
N ALA A 126 10.34 -2.00 0.99
CA ALA A 126 11.11 -2.93 0.18
C ALA A 126 10.83 -4.35 0.68
N PRO A 127 10.91 -5.39 -0.17
CA PRO A 127 10.61 -6.78 0.20
C PRO A 127 11.77 -7.42 0.97
N VAL A 128 12.12 -6.82 2.10
CA VAL A 128 13.16 -7.29 3.02
C VAL A 128 12.53 -7.71 4.34
N PRO A 129 13.18 -8.62 5.11
CA PRO A 129 12.66 -9.06 6.39
C PRO A 129 12.32 -7.91 7.33
N GLN A 130 11.23 -8.04 8.07
CA GLN A 130 10.82 -7.09 9.10
C GLN A 130 11.83 -7.07 10.26
N ASN A 131 11.96 -5.91 10.90
CA ASN A 131 12.74 -5.74 12.11
C ASN A 131 12.26 -6.70 13.22
N GLN A 132 13.21 -7.36 13.92
CA GLN A 132 12.88 -8.35 14.92
C GLN A 132 12.08 -7.75 16.10
N GLY A 133 12.44 -6.54 16.55
CA GLY A 133 11.72 -5.87 17.62
C GLY A 133 10.25 -5.56 17.26
N PHE A 134 9.98 -5.18 16.01
CA PHE A 134 8.61 -5.00 15.53
C PHE A 134 7.82 -6.33 15.56
N LYS A 135 8.45 -7.43 15.12
CA LYS A 135 7.83 -8.76 15.17
C LYS A 135 7.48 -9.18 16.61
N GLU A 136 8.35 -8.90 17.56
CA GLU A 136 8.14 -9.23 18.98
C GLU A 136 6.98 -8.42 19.57
N VAL A 137 6.92 -7.11 19.30
CA VAL A 137 5.80 -6.27 19.72
C VAL A 137 4.48 -6.77 19.16
N LEU A 138 4.42 -7.05 17.86
CA LEU A 138 3.19 -7.57 17.25
C LEU A 138 2.78 -8.91 17.83
N ARG A 139 3.69 -9.86 17.97
CA ARG A 139 3.39 -11.18 18.57
C ARG A 139 2.80 -11.05 19.96
N SER A 140 3.38 -10.21 20.81
CA SER A 140 2.86 -9.96 22.16
C SER A 140 1.40 -9.48 22.14
N GLN A 141 1.03 -8.61 21.18
CA GLN A 141 -0.34 -8.13 21.05
C GLN A 141 -1.28 -9.21 20.46
N LEU A 142 -0.78 -10.02 19.54
CA LEU A 142 -1.55 -11.14 18.98
C LEU A 142 -1.86 -12.19 20.05
N ASP A 143 -0.88 -12.51 20.90
CA ASP A 143 -1.03 -13.48 21.99
C ASP A 143 -2.04 -13.02 23.06
N GLN A 144 -2.15 -11.71 23.31
CA GLN A 144 -3.14 -11.16 24.25
C GLN A 144 -4.54 -10.99 23.65
N GLY A 145 -4.70 -11.08 22.31
CA GLY A 145 -5.98 -11.03 21.62
C GLY A 145 -6.54 -9.63 21.35
N PHE A 146 -5.76 -8.57 21.55
CA PHE A 146 -6.14 -7.18 21.24
C PHE A 146 -4.90 -6.29 21.16
N PHE A 147 -5.05 -5.12 20.55
CA PHE A 147 -4.02 -4.07 20.52
C PHE A 147 -4.32 -3.06 21.62
N ASP A 148 -3.42 -2.94 22.62
CA ASP A 148 -3.59 -1.95 23.67
C ASP A 148 -3.27 -0.53 23.18
N SER A 149 -3.86 0.47 23.84
CA SER A 149 -3.76 1.89 23.43
C SER A 149 -2.31 2.40 23.49
N GLY A 150 -1.49 1.90 24.38
CA GLY A 150 -0.07 2.28 24.48
C GLY A 150 0.73 1.77 23.30
N THR A 151 0.47 0.54 22.86
CA THR A 151 1.08 -0.02 21.65
C THR A 151 0.59 0.68 20.39
N ILE A 152 -0.73 0.96 20.26
CA ILE A 152 -1.28 1.74 19.16
C ILE A 152 -0.58 3.10 19.07
N ALA A 153 -0.46 3.84 20.18
CA ALA A 153 0.20 5.13 20.20
C ALA A 153 1.68 5.06 19.77
N LYS A 154 2.42 4.02 20.17
CA LYS A 154 3.81 3.80 19.76
C LYS A 154 3.91 3.52 18.25
N LEU A 155 3.03 2.67 17.71
CA LEU A 155 2.99 2.36 16.28
C LEU A 155 2.65 3.60 15.46
N MET A 156 1.62 4.36 15.87
CA MET A 156 1.23 5.61 15.21
C MET A 156 2.37 6.62 15.20
N ASN A 157 3.09 6.80 16.32
CA ASN A 157 4.24 7.68 16.38
C ASN A 157 5.41 7.21 15.49
N ALA A 158 5.61 5.89 15.38
CA ALA A 158 6.63 5.33 14.49
C ALA A 158 6.31 5.56 13.00
N TRP A 159 5.01 5.52 12.64
CA TRP A 159 4.56 5.65 11.25
C TRP A 159 4.42 7.08 10.76
N TYR A 160 4.05 8.01 11.65
CA TYR A 160 3.67 9.37 11.29
C TYR A 160 4.46 10.45 12.05
N GLY A 161 5.27 10.08 13.05
CA GLY A 161 5.86 11.06 13.95
C GLY A 161 4.82 11.74 14.85
N GLU A 162 5.04 13.02 15.18
CA GLU A 162 4.08 13.81 15.94
C GLU A 162 2.91 14.24 15.05
N LEU A 163 1.69 13.89 15.49
CA LEU A 163 0.44 14.25 14.80
C LEU A 163 -0.42 15.18 15.65
N PRO A 164 -1.16 16.11 15.02
CA PRO A 164 -2.28 16.77 15.67
C PRO A 164 -3.30 15.74 16.22
N ALA A 165 -3.94 16.04 17.36
CA ALA A 165 -4.86 15.10 17.99
C ALA A 165 -6.00 14.63 17.06
N ALA A 166 -6.52 15.53 16.22
CA ALA A 166 -7.56 15.21 15.25
C ALA A 166 -7.08 14.19 14.21
N ASP A 167 -5.85 14.33 13.69
CA ASP A 167 -5.27 13.41 12.72
C ASP A 167 -4.92 12.06 13.38
N MET A 168 -4.44 12.08 14.63
CA MET A 168 -4.22 10.87 15.41
C MET A 168 -5.51 10.03 15.50
N VAL A 169 -6.65 10.67 15.84
CA VAL A 169 -7.95 9.99 15.90
C VAL A 169 -8.36 9.43 14.54
N ARG A 170 -8.23 10.22 13.47
CA ARG A 170 -8.61 9.80 12.11
C ARG A 170 -7.76 8.63 11.63
N LEU A 171 -6.44 8.73 11.75
CA LEU A 171 -5.51 7.73 11.25
C LEU A 171 -5.52 6.44 12.07
N SER A 172 -5.85 6.50 13.36
CA SER A 172 -5.98 5.32 14.20
C SER A 172 -7.24 4.47 13.91
N THR A 173 -8.17 4.95 13.08
CA THR A 173 -9.40 4.21 12.72
C THR A 173 -9.11 2.88 12.03
N GLY A 174 -7.95 2.72 11.38
CA GLY A 174 -7.52 1.44 10.81
C GLY A 174 -7.41 0.30 11.86
N PHE A 175 -7.20 0.63 13.13
CA PHE A 175 -7.25 -0.34 14.23
C PHE A 175 -8.68 -0.76 14.62
N ASN A 176 -9.72 -0.17 14.03
CA ASN A 176 -11.11 -0.59 14.23
C ASN A 176 -11.49 -1.81 13.37
N ALA A 177 -10.65 -2.23 12.43
CA ALA A 177 -10.85 -3.49 11.71
C ALA A 177 -10.95 -4.66 12.72
N PRO A 178 -11.73 -5.71 12.43
CA PRO A 178 -11.88 -6.85 13.32
C PRO A 178 -10.52 -7.46 13.70
N PHE A 179 -10.34 -7.82 14.96
CA PHE A 179 -9.07 -8.38 15.45
C PHE A 179 -8.57 -9.58 14.61
N PRO A 180 -9.42 -10.53 14.15
CA PRO A 180 -8.97 -11.60 13.25
C PRO A 180 -8.36 -11.07 11.94
N VAL A 181 -8.88 -9.97 11.38
CA VAL A 181 -8.32 -9.32 10.18
C VAL A 181 -6.97 -8.69 10.51
N LEU A 182 -6.90 -7.89 11.58
CA LEU A 182 -5.66 -7.25 12.02
C LEU A 182 -4.57 -8.28 12.33
N SER A 183 -4.92 -9.38 13.01
CA SER A 183 -3.96 -10.42 13.37
C SER A 183 -3.45 -11.19 12.15
N ALA A 184 -4.33 -11.65 11.28
CA ALA A 184 -3.94 -12.41 10.09
C ALA A 184 -3.13 -11.56 9.10
N SER A 185 -3.54 -10.31 8.87
CA SER A 185 -2.81 -9.39 8.00
C SER A 185 -1.46 -8.95 8.60
N ALA A 186 -1.36 -8.81 9.93
CA ALA A 186 -0.07 -8.59 10.60
C ALA A 186 0.89 -9.78 10.39
N LEU A 187 0.39 -11.01 10.54
CA LEU A 187 1.17 -12.23 10.28
C LEU A 187 1.64 -12.30 8.82
N ALA A 188 0.76 -11.99 7.87
CA ALA A 188 1.11 -11.91 6.45
C ALA A 188 2.19 -10.85 6.18
N ALA A 189 2.06 -9.64 6.77
CA ALA A 189 3.05 -8.58 6.65
C ALA A 189 4.40 -8.95 7.30
N MET A 190 4.39 -9.70 8.40
CA MET A 190 5.61 -10.20 9.07
C MET A 190 6.30 -11.32 8.29
N THR A 191 5.53 -12.19 7.65
CA THR A 191 6.04 -13.25 6.76
C THR A 191 6.71 -12.60 5.55
N GLY A 192 6.06 -11.55 5.01
CA GLY A 192 6.58 -10.80 3.87
C GLY A 192 6.33 -11.50 2.54
N VAL A 193 6.91 -10.93 1.51
CA VAL A 193 6.79 -11.42 0.12
C VAL A 193 7.79 -12.55 -0.11
N GLU A 194 7.37 -13.60 -0.81
CA GLU A 194 8.26 -14.68 -1.26
C GLU A 194 9.46 -14.10 -2.03
N PRO A 195 10.71 -14.57 -1.78
CA PRO A 195 11.93 -14.02 -2.39
C PRO A 195 11.94 -14.04 -3.93
N SER A 196 11.18 -14.94 -4.55
CA SER A 196 11.06 -15.04 -6.01
C SER A 196 10.12 -14.00 -6.64
N VAL A 197 9.22 -13.40 -5.87
CA VAL A 197 8.19 -12.48 -6.36
C VAL A 197 8.77 -11.23 -7.03
N PRO A 198 9.77 -10.53 -6.46
CA PRO A 198 10.31 -9.32 -7.07
C PRO A 198 10.94 -9.55 -8.45
N GLY A 199 11.47 -10.75 -8.71
CA GLY A 199 12.03 -11.15 -10.01
C GLY A 199 11.00 -11.44 -11.09
N ARG A 200 9.73 -11.57 -10.73
CA ARG A 200 8.59 -11.80 -11.65
C ARG A 200 7.82 -10.52 -11.99
N VAL A 201 8.17 -9.40 -11.40
CA VAL A 201 7.54 -8.11 -11.70
C VAL A 201 8.18 -7.52 -12.95
N HIS A 202 7.39 -7.35 -14.00
CA HIS A 202 7.82 -6.79 -15.28
C HIS A 202 7.47 -5.32 -15.45
N ALA A 203 6.50 -4.82 -14.67
CA ALA A 203 6.13 -3.41 -14.68
C ALA A 203 7.29 -2.54 -14.19
N PRO A 204 7.48 -1.34 -14.75
CA PRO A 204 8.37 -0.33 -14.20
C PRO A 204 8.07 -0.12 -12.71
N LEU A 205 9.12 -0.03 -11.88
CA LEU A 205 8.97 0.01 -10.42
C LEU A 205 9.68 1.22 -9.83
N LEU A 206 8.92 2.03 -9.10
CA LEU A 206 9.42 3.14 -8.28
C LEU A 206 9.34 2.77 -6.80
N VAL A 207 10.37 3.08 -6.04
CA VAL A 207 10.35 3.10 -4.58
C VAL A 207 10.35 4.56 -4.13
N LEU A 208 9.31 4.97 -3.39
CA LEU A 208 9.24 6.25 -2.68
C LEU A 208 9.63 6.03 -1.23
N ALA A 209 10.69 6.66 -0.76
CA ALA A 209 11.24 6.46 0.58
C ALA A 209 11.48 7.79 1.28
N GLY A 210 11.05 7.91 2.53
CA GLY A 210 11.45 8.99 3.40
C GLY A 210 12.90 8.80 3.89
N THR A 211 13.69 9.88 3.95
CA THR A 211 15.07 9.77 4.46
C THR A 211 15.13 9.50 5.95
N ASP A 212 14.06 9.82 6.68
CA ASP A 212 13.96 9.72 8.13
C ASP A 212 13.07 8.55 8.57
N ASP A 213 12.76 7.62 7.64
CA ASP A 213 11.94 6.42 7.93
C ASP A 213 12.67 5.51 8.93
N ARG A 214 12.10 5.43 10.14
CA ARG A 214 12.60 4.58 11.24
C ARG A 214 12.06 3.16 11.22
N VAL A 215 11.00 2.92 10.44
CA VAL A 215 10.37 1.60 10.28
C VAL A 215 11.09 0.81 9.21
N ARG A 216 11.42 1.48 8.09
CA ARG A 216 12.11 0.93 6.92
C ARG A 216 13.24 1.85 6.51
N PRO A 217 14.46 1.68 7.06
CA PRO A 217 15.61 2.52 6.72
C PRO A 217 15.86 2.58 5.21
N ILE A 218 16.19 3.76 4.71
CA ILE A 218 16.36 4.03 3.27
C ILE A 218 17.44 3.14 2.63
N GLU A 219 18.41 2.68 3.41
CA GLU A 219 19.45 1.76 2.95
C GLU A 219 18.88 0.43 2.44
N GLN A 220 17.79 -0.05 3.04
CA GLN A 220 17.08 -1.24 2.57
C GLN A 220 16.43 -1.00 1.20
N MET A 221 15.88 0.19 0.99
CA MET A 221 15.30 0.60 -0.29
C MET A 221 16.38 0.72 -1.36
N ARG A 222 17.53 1.33 -1.03
CA ARG A 222 18.70 1.45 -1.91
C ARG A 222 19.22 0.07 -2.34
N ALA A 223 19.36 -0.85 -1.39
CA ALA A 223 19.79 -2.22 -1.66
C ALA A 223 18.84 -2.93 -2.63
N PHE A 224 17.53 -2.88 -2.36
CA PHE A 224 16.51 -3.47 -3.21
C PHE A 224 16.50 -2.90 -4.64
N VAL A 225 16.61 -1.58 -4.76
CA VAL A 225 16.63 -0.93 -6.10
C VAL A 225 17.89 -1.28 -6.87
N ALA A 226 19.04 -1.41 -6.21
CA ALA A 226 20.31 -1.76 -6.84
C ALA A 226 20.34 -3.17 -7.48
N GLU A 227 19.42 -4.05 -7.12
CA GLU A 227 19.33 -5.41 -7.69
C GLU A 227 18.81 -5.44 -9.13
N SER A 228 18.19 -4.36 -9.64
CA SER A 228 17.62 -4.33 -10.98
C SER A 228 17.60 -2.90 -11.56
N PRO A 229 18.06 -2.73 -12.83
CA PRO A 229 18.04 -1.43 -13.51
C PRO A 229 16.63 -0.93 -13.82
N GLN A 230 15.61 -1.78 -13.72
CA GLN A 230 14.20 -1.42 -13.93
C GLN A 230 13.55 -0.79 -12.69
N ARG A 231 14.28 -0.77 -11.56
CA ARG A 231 13.81 -0.20 -10.30
C ARG A 231 14.41 1.19 -10.10
N GLN A 232 13.59 2.14 -9.73
CA GLN A 232 13.99 3.51 -9.44
C GLN A 232 13.75 3.83 -7.96
N LEU A 233 14.56 4.72 -7.38
CA LEU A 233 14.38 5.21 -6.02
C LEU A 233 14.23 6.74 -6.06
N LYS A 234 13.15 7.22 -5.45
CA LYS A 234 12.98 8.64 -5.11
C LYS A 234 13.01 8.77 -3.59
N ALA A 235 14.09 9.34 -3.08
CA ALA A 235 14.22 9.68 -1.67
C ALA A 235 13.58 11.05 -1.41
N ILE A 236 12.67 11.13 -0.43
CA ILE A 236 12.01 12.37 -0.03
C ILE A 236 12.65 12.87 1.27
N PRO A 237 13.38 13.99 1.24
CA PRO A 237 14.09 14.51 2.41
C PRO A 237 13.16 14.88 3.57
N GLY A 238 13.53 14.49 4.78
CA GLY A 238 12.81 14.84 6.01
C GLY A 238 11.44 14.19 6.16
N ALA A 239 11.11 13.19 5.33
CA ALA A 239 9.91 12.37 5.50
C ALA A 239 10.23 11.08 6.25
N GLY A 240 9.29 10.60 7.05
CA GLY A 240 9.34 9.31 7.74
C GLY A 240 8.70 8.19 6.93
N HIS A 241 8.01 7.27 7.63
CA HIS A 241 7.41 6.08 7.02
C HIS A 241 6.21 6.41 6.13
N SER A 242 5.38 7.36 6.54
CA SER A 242 4.15 7.75 5.83
C SER A 242 4.38 8.92 4.87
N VAL A 243 5.32 8.75 3.94
CA VAL A 243 5.78 9.78 2.98
C VAL A 243 4.60 10.47 2.26
N HIS A 244 3.60 9.69 1.86
CA HIS A 244 2.39 10.16 1.15
C HIS A 244 1.49 11.06 2.01
N TRP A 245 1.56 10.92 3.34
CA TRP A 245 0.88 11.78 4.30
C TRP A 245 1.72 13.00 4.66
N GLU A 246 3.02 12.79 4.92
CA GLU A 246 3.93 13.83 5.40
C GLU A 246 4.35 14.82 4.32
N LYS A 247 4.52 14.33 3.09
CA LYS A 247 5.02 15.09 1.92
C LYS A 247 4.20 14.79 0.66
N PRO A 248 2.86 15.04 0.69
CA PRO A 248 1.97 14.64 -0.40
C PRO A 248 2.27 15.34 -1.73
N GLN A 249 2.79 16.58 -1.71
CA GLN A 249 3.14 17.31 -2.92
C GLN A 249 4.34 16.67 -3.62
N GLU A 250 5.41 16.42 -2.87
CA GLU A 250 6.64 15.81 -3.38
C GLU A 250 6.38 14.36 -3.87
N CYS A 251 5.47 13.65 -3.20
CA CYS A 251 5.03 12.33 -3.67
C CYS A 251 4.27 12.41 -4.99
N ALA A 252 3.33 13.34 -5.13
CA ALA A 252 2.56 13.51 -6.35
C ALA A 252 3.46 13.87 -7.53
N GLU A 253 4.40 14.79 -7.33
CA GLU A 253 5.39 15.19 -8.35
C GLU A 253 6.26 13.99 -8.79
N ALA A 254 6.75 13.21 -7.84
CA ALA A 254 7.54 12.02 -8.13
C ALA A 254 6.75 10.94 -8.89
N LEU A 255 5.47 10.75 -8.55
CA LEU A 255 4.58 9.84 -9.25
C LEU A 255 4.31 10.29 -10.68
N HIS A 256 4.02 11.59 -10.91
CA HIS A 256 3.82 12.13 -12.24
C HIS A 256 5.07 11.97 -13.11
N GLU A 257 6.22 12.39 -12.62
CA GLU A 257 7.51 12.23 -13.31
C GLU A 257 7.75 10.76 -13.71
N PHE A 258 7.49 9.84 -12.78
CA PHE A 258 7.66 8.40 -13.03
C PHE A 258 6.67 7.87 -14.08
N TRP A 259 5.39 8.22 -13.99
CA TRP A 259 4.37 7.74 -14.93
C TRP A 259 4.56 8.26 -16.35
N GLU A 260 5.00 9.53 -16.51
CA GLU A 260 5.29 10.11 -17.82
C GLU A 260 6.49 9.45 -18.51
N THR A 261 7.49 9.03 -17.72
CA THR A 261 8.72 8.41 -18.25
C THR A 261 8.63 6.90 -18.42
N SER A 262 7.69 6.26 -17.72
CA SER A 262 7.60 4.79 -17.65
C SER A 262 6.48 4.20 -18.51
N TRP A 263 5.55 5.01 -19.02
CA TRP A 263 4.43 4.54 -19.83
C TRP A 263 4.12 5.48 -21.01
N PRO A 264 3.92 4.95 -22.26
CA PRO A 264 4.04 3.52 -22.61
C PRO A 264 5.46 3.01 -22.43
N PRO A 265 5.65 1.69 -22.16
CA PRO A 265 7.00 1.13 -22.08
C PRO A 265 7.74 1.44 -23.39
N PRO A 266 9.07 1.68 -23.34
CA PRO A 266 9.84 1.86 -24.54
C PRO A 266 9.62 0.68 -25.50
N ALA A 267 9.36 1.00 -26.78
CA ALA A 267 9.03 0.04 -27.82
C ALA A 267 10.13 -1.00 -28.03
#